data_7cdcd7917dec525d418619efd09fddc5
#
_entry.id   7cdcd7917dec525d418619efd09fddc5
#
_cell.length_a   1.000
_cell.length_b   1.000
_cell.length_c   1.000
_cell.angle_alpha   90.00
_cell.angle_beta   90.00
_cell.angle_gamma   90.00
#
_symmetry.space_group_name_H-M   'P 1'
#
loop_
_entity.id
_entity.type
_entity.pdbx_description
1 polymer ?
#
loop_
_entity_poly.entity_id
_entity_poly.type
_entity_poly.pdbx_seq_one_letter_code
_entity_poly.pdbx_strand_id
1 'polypeptide(L)'
;MQIKNLMSEDVITVDKDQNLSDALKLLRKNNVSRLPVVNNKELVGIISERDIAAKLGSSKYESMPASRLHISSVMVKDVCTVPETMQLGEVAKIMLEKGIGSVPVMCEDKMVGIVSKADFVTLAVGIAFDKITVKEIMTKDLVVVSPTDRLIHARRQMMEAHVGRVPVLDDEKLVGVVTSKDLMRAFIDFRKHVPEKYQKSQIKEVLVESIMSTNPTVTSKDATISEVANIMMETGYNGLPVVEEGKVVGIITQTDILRLIEKLES
;
A
#
# COMPACT_ATOMS: atom_id res chain seq x y z
N MET A 1 19.70 -14.31 6.16
CA MET A 1 18.80 -15.30 5.47
C MET A 1 18.61 -14.89 4.03
N GLN A 2 18.60 -15.84 3.05
CA GLN A 2 18.34 -15.52 1.63
C GLN A 2 16.85 -15.29 1.39
N ILE A 3 16.53 -14.38 0.44
CA ILE A 3 15.15 -13.94 0.17
C ILE A 3 14.24 -15.06 -0.34
N LYS A 4 14.78 -16.07 -1.02
CA LYS A 4 14.01 -17.24 -1.46
C LYS A 4 13.28 -17.98 -0.34
N ASN A 5 13.77 -17.86 0.90
CA ASN A 5 13.14 -18.50 2.06
C ASN A 5 11.94 -17.71 2.62
N LEU A 6 11.70 -16.50 2.11
CA LEU A 6 10.62 -15.62 2.55
C LEU A 6 9.63 -15.29 1.43
N MET A 7 10.05 -15.39 0.15
CA MET A 7 9.21 -15.03 -0.98
C MET A 7 7.99 -15.94 -1.14
N SER A 8 6.92 -15.37 -1.71
CA SER A 8 5.79 -16.15 -2.23
C SER A 8 6.12 -16.65 -3.64
N GLU A 9 6.05 -17.97 -3.87
CA GLU A 9 6.34 -18.59 -5.17
C GLU A 9 5.14 -18.58 -6.12
N ASP A 10 3.92 -18.71 -5.59
CA ASP A 10 2.68 -18.66 -6.38
C ASP A 10 2.33 -17.21 -6.74
N VAL A 11 3.06 -16.63 -7.70
CA VAL A 11 2.91 -15.23 -8.09
C VAL A 11 1.72 -15.04 -9.00
N ILE A 12 0.74 -14.25 -8.54
CA ILE A 12 -0.40 -13.85 -9.35
C ILE A 12 0.03 -12.71 -10.26
N THR A 13 -0.05 -12.92 -11.56
CA THR A 13 0.34 -11.97 -12.58
C THR A 13 -0.86 -11.49 -13.42
N VAL A 14 -0.67 -10.42 -14.16
CA VAL A 14 -1.63 -9.91 -15.13
C VAL A 14 -0.91 -9.56 -16.45
N ASP A 15 -1.56 -9.81 -17.58
CA ASP A 15 -0.99 -9.47 -18.88
C ASP A 15 -1.11 -7.96 -19.16
N LYS A 16 -0.07 -7.37 -19.79
CA LYS A 16 0.00 -5.93 -20.07
C LYS A 16 -1.14 -5.42 -20.97
N ASP A 17 -1.69 -6.30 -21.82
CA ASP A 17 -2.71 -5.96 -22.80
C ASP A 17 -4.15 -6.12 -22.24
N GLN A 18 -4.28 -6.72 -21.04
CA GLN A 18 -5.55 -6.74 -20.31
C GLN A 18 -5.95 -5.35 -19.85
N ASN A 19 -7.25 -5.22 -19.52
CA ASN A 19 -7.76 -3.95 -19.03
C ASN A 19 -7.58 -3.82 -17.51
N LEU A 20 -7.61 -2.57 -17.04
CA LEU A 20 -7.49 -2.26 -15.64
C LEU A 20 -8.58 -2.95 -14.79
N SER A 21 -9.78 -3.19 -15.35
CA SER A 21 -10.85 -3.91 -14.65
C SER A 21 -10.46 -5.37 -14.33
N ASP A 22 -9.60 -6.00 -15.13
CA ASP A 22 -9.15 -7.36 -14.87
C ASP A 22 -8.10 -7.39 -13.75
N ALA A 23 -7.17 -6.40 -13.74
CA ALA A 23 -6.25 -6.21 -12.60
C ALA A 23 -7.03 -6.00 -11.29
N LEU A 24 -8.08 -5.17 -11.30
CA LEU A 24 -8.91 -4.92 -10.12
C LEU A 24 -9.61 -6.17 -9.60
N LYS A 25 -10.10 -7.04 -10.51
CA LYS A 25 -10.68 -8.34 -10.11
C LYS A 25 -9.64 -9.24 -9.46
N LEU A 26 -8.42 -9.31 -10.03
CA LEU A 26 -7.32 -10.13 -9.48
C LEU A 26 -6.85 -9.62 -8.12
N LEU A 27 -6.62 -8.31 -7.96
CA LEU A 27 -6.25 -7.69 -6.69
C LEU A 27 -7.28 -8.04 -5.60
N ARG A 28 -8.57 -7.89 -5.92
CA ARG A 28 -9.66 -8.17 -4.98
C ARG A 28 -9.80 -9.66 -4.65
N LYS A 29 -9.81 -10.53 -5.69
CA LYS A 29 -10.02 -11.98 -5.53
C LYS A 29 -8.94 -12.62 -4.67
N ASN A 30 -7.70 -12.18 -4.84
CA ASN A 30 -6.54 -12.76 -4.19
C ASN A 30 -6.08 -11.96 -2.96
N ASN A 31 -6.80 -10.90 -2.60
CA ASN A 31 -6.47 -10.01 -1.47
C ASN A 31 -5.02 -9.49 -1.51
N VAL A 32 -4.53 -9.15 -2.70
CA VAL A 32 -3.19 -8.57 -2.89
C VAL A 32 -3.28 -7.11 -3.30
N SER A 33 -2.30 -6.30 -2.94
CA SER A 33 -2.28 -4.85 -3.23
C SER A 33 -1.54 -4.51 -4.53
N ARG A 34 -0.91 -5.50 -5.19
CA ARG A 34 -0.15 -5.33 -6.43
C ARG A 34 -0.03 -6.61 -7.22
N LEU A 35 0.26 -6.44 -8.51
CA LEU A 35 0.43 -7.54 -9.46
C LEU A 35 1.64 -7.25 -10.34
N PRO A 36 2.59 -8.19 -10.48
CA PRO A 36 3.52 -8.16 -11.60
C PRO A 36 2.78 -8.22 -12.92
N VAL A 37 3.24 -7.44 -13.88
CA VAL A 37 2.67 -7.37 -15.23
C VAL A 37 3.60 -8.12 -16.17
N VAL A 38 3.02 -9.04 -16.93
CA VAL A 38 3.78 -9.88 -17.86
C VAL A 38 3.39 -9.62 -19.31
N ASN A 39 4.31 -9.97 -20.21
CA ASN A 39 4.08 -10.08 -21.64
C ASN A 39 4.74 -11.39 -22.09
N ASN A 40 3.97 -12.34 -22.64
CA ASN A 40 4.49 -13.67 -23.00
C ASN A 40 5.26 -14.35 -21.86
N LYS A 41 4.79 -14.24 -20.63
CA LYS A 41 5.39 -14.72 -19.38
C LYS A 41 6.64 -13.97 -18.91
N GLU A 42 7.15 -13.00 -19.64
CA GLU A 42 8.26 -12.14 -19.23
C GLU A 42 7.73 -10.97 -18.38
N LEU A 43 8.44 -10.63 -17.32
CA LEU A 43 8.11 -9.49 -16.45
C LEU A 43 8.38 -8.17 -17.21
N VAL A 44 7.34 -7.36 -17.40
CA VAL A 44 7.44 -6.07 -18.13
C VAL A 44 6.96 -4.87 -17.32
N GLY A 45 6.43 -5.11 -16.13
CA GLY A 45 5.91 -4.04 -15.28
C GLY A 45 5.40 -4.55 -13.93
N ILE A 46 4.97 -3.63 -13.10
CA ILE A 46 4.22 -3.88 -11.87
C ILE A 46 3.10 -2.85 -11.73
N ILE A 47 1.96 -3.25 -11.20
CA ILE A 47 0.83 -2.36 -10.95
C ILE A 47 0.32 -2.55 -9.51
N SER A 48 0.07 -1.44 -8.81
CA SER A 48 -0.46 -1.45 -7.45
C SER A 48 -1.75 -0.64 -7.30
N GLU A 49 -2.48 -0.84 -6.20
CA GLU A 49 -3.65 -0.01 -5.83
C GLU A 49 -3.30 1.48 -5.81
N ARG A 50 -2.08 1.82 -5.37
CA ARG A 50 -1.58 3.20 -5.34
C ARG A 50 -1.38 3.78 -6.74
N ASP A 51 -0.80 3.01 -7.67
CA ASP A 51 -0.59 3.45 -9.05
C ASP A 51 -1.93 3.68 -9.74
N ILE A 52 -2.90 2.81 -9.48
CA ILE A 52 -4.27 2.93 -9.99
C ILE A 52 -4.94 4.20 -9.42
N ALA A 53 -4.86 4.43 -8.11
CA ALA A 53 -5.42 5.62 -7.45
C ALA A 53 -4.77 6.91 -7.99
N ALA A 54 -3.44 6.90 -8.16
CA ALA A 54 -2.70 8.02 -8.73
C ALA A 54 -3.14 8.31 -10.17
N LYS A 55 -3.29 7.28 -10.99
CA LYS A 55 -3.66 7.43 -12.40
C LYS A 55 -5.10 7.87 -12.57
N LEU A 56 -6.03 7.19 -11.90
CA LEU A 56 -7.45 7.49 -11.99
C LEU A 56 -7.79 8.89 -11.45
N GLY A 57 -7.10 9.37 -10.43
CA GLY A 57 -7.32 10.72 -9.89
C GLY A 57 -6.59 11.82 -10.65
N SER A 58 -5.90 11.53 -11.77
CA SER A 58 -5.25 12.55 -12.58
C SER A 58 -6.21 13.13 -13.63
N SER A 59 -6.05 14.43 -13.94
CA SER A 59 -6.90 15.16 -14.89
C SER A 59 -7.00 14.53 -16.28
N LYS A 60 -5.93 13.85 -16.71
CA LYS A 60 -5.87 13.17 -18.01
C LYS A 60 -6.84 11.97 -18.12
N TYR A 61 -7.14 11.32 -16.99
CA TYR A 61 -7.95 10.11 -16.93
C TYR A 61 -9.23 10.28 -16.13
N GLU A 62 -9.61 11.52 -15.81
CA GLU A 62 -10.75 11.87 -14.96
C GLU A 62 -12.07 11.23 -15.41
N SER A 63 -12.30 11.13 -16.72
CA SER A 63 -13.55 10.61 -17.30
C SER A 63 -13.43 9.24 -17.99
N MET A 64 -12.24 8.60 -17.92
CA MET A 64 -12.02 7.34 -18.62
C MET A 64 -12.39 6.14 -17.74
N PRO A 65 -13.34 5.28 -18.14
CA PRO A 65 -13.69 4.08 -17.36
C PRO A 65 -12.53 3.08 -17.33
N ALA A 66 -12.39 2.36 -16.19
CA ALA A 66 -11.32 1.38 -15.99
C ALA A 66 -11.28 0.27 -17.08
N SER A 67 -12.41 -0.04 -17.66
CA SER A 67 -12.51 -1.03 -18.76
C SER A 67 -11.90 -0.57 -20.09
N ARG A 68 -11.65 0.73 -20.25
CA ARG A 68 -10.98 1.30 -21.44
C ARG A 68 -9.50 1.61 -21.20
N LEU A 69 -9.01 1.41 -19.99
CA LEU A 69 -7.60 1.60 -19.65
C LEU A 69 -6.87 0.27 -19.72
N HIS A 70 -5.90 0.16 -20.59
CA HIS A 70 -4.97 -0.97 -20.59
C HIS A 70 -3.99 -0.89 -19.42
N ILE A 71 -3.62 -2.03 -18.86
CA ILE A 71 -2.66 -2.13 -17.75
C ILE A 71 -1.33 -1.48 -18.14
N SER A 72 -0.87 -1.65 -19.38
CA SER A 72 0.33 -1.02 -19.92
C SER A 72 0.37 0.50 -19.82
N SER A 73 -0.79 1.16 -19.71
CA SER A 73 -0.89 2.62 -19.54
C SER A 73 -0.80 3.09 -18.08
N VAL A 74 -0.95 2.16 -17.12
CA VAL A 74 -1.00 2.44 -15.68
C VAL A 74 0.21 1.87 -14.93
N MET A 75 0.73 0.73 -15.38
CA MET A 75 1.86 0.02 -14.74
C MET A 75 3.13 0.89 -14.66
N VAL A 76 3.94 0.60 -13.66
CA VAL A 76 5.34 1.03 -13.59
C VAL A 76 6.16 0.06 -14.44
N LYS A 77 6.96 0.58 -15.40
CA LYS A 77 7.73 -0.23 -16.35
C LYS A 77 9.12 -0.59 -15.84
N ASP A 78 9.76 0.33 -15.13
CA ASP A 78 11.11 0.12 -14.58
C ASP A 78 10.99 -0.64 -13.25
N VAL A 79 10.81 -1.97 -13.37
CA VAL A 79 10.61 -2.84 -12.21
C VAL A 79 11.95 -3.12 -11.55
N CYS A 80 12.08 -2.76 -10.28
CA CYS A 80 13.19 -3.21 -9.46
C CYS A 80 13.00 -4.69 -9.14
N THR A 81 13.96 -5.53 -9.49
CA THR A 81 14.00 -6.97 -9.20
C THR A 81 15.21 -7.32 -8.36
N VAL A 82 15.17 -8.47 -7.71
CA VAL A 82 16.31 -8.99 -6.93
C VAL A 82 16.55 -10.47 -7.27
N PRO A 83 17.80 -10.98 -7.22
CA PRO A 83 18.05 -12.39 -7.36
C PRO A 83 17.60 -13.16 -6.11
N GLU A 84 17.17 -14.43 -6.28
CA GLU A 84 16.68 -15.29 -5.20
C GLU A 84 17.73 -15.55 -4.09
N THR A 85 19.00 -15.38 -4.42
CA THR A 85 20.14 -15.57 -3.50
C THR A 85 20.46 -14.35 -2.64
N MET A 86 19.85 -13.19 -2.94
CA MET A 86 20.11 -11.94 -2.20
C MET A 86 19.74 -12.07 -0.73
N GLN A 87 20.54 -11.44 0.14
CA GLN A 87 20.27 -11.45 1.58
C GLN A 87 19.07 -10.58 1.94
N LEU A 88 18.33 -10.98 2.97
CA LEU A 88 17.11 -10.33 3.43
C LEU A 88 17.33 -8.85 3.75
N GLY A 89 18.40 -8.51 4.48
CA GLY A 89 18.73 -7.11 4.83
C GLY A 89 18.99 -6.24 3.60
N GLU A 90 19.66 -6.78 2.58
CA GLU A 90 19.91 -6.07 1.31
C GLU A 90 18.60 -5.79 0.56
N VAL A 91 17.68 -6.77 0.52
CA VAL A 91 16.37 -6.58 -0.10
C VAL A 91 15.55 -5.53 0.66
N ALA A 92 15.56 -5.58 2.00
CA ALA A 92 14.89 -4.58 2.85
C ALA A 92 15.43 -3.17 2.57
N LYS A 93 16.75 -3.03 2.48
CA LYS A 93 17.41 -1.76 2.14
C LYS A 93 16.98 -1.23 0.77
N ILE A 94 17.01 -2.05 -0.28
CA ILE A 94 16.56 -1.68 -1.63
C ILE A 94 15.09 -1.22 -1.60
N MET A 95 14.21 -1.95 -0.89
CA MET A 95 12.81 -1.59 -0.79
C MET A 95 12.59 -0.24 -0.07
N LEU A 96 13.40 0.06 0.94
CA LEU A 96 13.35 1.33 1.67
C LEU A 96 13.87 2.49 0.82
N GLU A 97 15.06 2.35 0.23
CA GLU A 97 15.69 3.38 -0.59
C GLU A 97 14.85 3.77 -1.81
N LYS A 98 14.23 2.77 -2.45
CA LYS A 98 13.35 3.00 -3.63
C LYS A 98 11.90 3.34 -3.24
N GLY A 99 11.52 3.29 -1.97
CA GLY A 99 10.16 3.55 -1.50
C GLY A 99 9.12 2.57 -2.05
N ILE A 100 9.54 1.33 -2.39
CA ILE A 100 8.67 0.31 -3.00
C ILE A 100 8.13 -0.66 -1.96
N GLY A 101 6.98 -1.21 -2.23
CA GLY A 101 6.27 -2.10 -1.29
C GLY A 101 6.43 -3.59 -1.59
N SER A 102 7.01 -3.96 -2.72
CA SER A 102 7.39 -5.33 -3.07
C SER A 102 8.44 -5.32 -4.18
N VAL A 103 9.14 -6.45 -4.32
CA VAL A 103 10.09 -6.70 -5.39
C VAL A 103 9.86 -8.10 -5.96
N PRO A 104 9.74 -8.27 -7.28
CA PRO A 104 9.81 -9.56 -7.93
C PRO A 104 11.19 -10.18 -7.74
N VAL A 105 11.21 -11.49 -7.48
CA VAL A 105 12.41 -12.27 -7.27
C VAL A 105 12.72 -13.07 -8.53
N MET A 106 13.95 -12.97 -8.99
CA MET A 106 14.41 -13.57 -10.25
C MET A 106 15.40 -14.70 -10.01
N CYS A 107 15.28 -15.75 -10.80
CA CYS A 107 16.33 -16.75 -11.02
C CYS A 107 16.67 -16.72 -12.51
N GLU A 108 17.89 -16.31 -12.85
CA GLU A 108 18.25 -15.96 -14.22
C GLU A 108 17.25 -14.92 -14.79
N ASP A 109 16.63 -15.21 -15.93
CA ASP A 109 15.65 -14.32 -16.59
C ASP A 109 14.19 -14.63 -16.23
N LYS A 110 13.96 -15.54 -15.27
CA LYS A 110 12.61 -15.96 -14.87
C LYS A 110 12.22 -15.40 -13.50
N MET A 111 11.02 -14.86 -13.41
CA MET A 111 10.43 -14.52 -12.12
C MET A 111 10.03 -15.81 -11.41
N VAL A 112 10.65 -16.07 -10.24
CA VAL A 112 10.43 -17.27 -9.41
C VAL A 112 9.62 -16.97 -8.16
N GLY A 113 9.44 -15.69 -7.82
CA GLY A 113 8.67 -15.30 -6.66
C GLY A 113 8.45 -13.79 -6.57
N ILE A 114 7.79 -13.38 -5.53
CA ILE A 114 7.65 -11.98 -5.13
C ILE A 114 7.79 -11.87 -3.62
N VAL A 115 8.45 -10.82 -3.15
CA VAL A 115 8.47 -10.48 -1.73
C VAL A 115 7.90 -9.10 -1.51
N SER A 116 7.15 -8.92 -0.45
CA SER A 116 6.50 -7.67 -0.06
C SER A 116 6.82 -7.28 1.38
N LYS A 117 6.49 -6.05 1.77
CA LYS A 117 6.63 -5.62 3.17
C LYS A 117 5.82 -6.48 4.14
N ALA A 118 4.72 -7.09 3.69
CA ALA A 118 3.91 -7.98 4.52
C ALA A 118 4.67 -9.27 4.88
N ASP A 119 5.50 -9.78 3.98
CA ASP A 119 6.31 -10.97 4.24
C ASP A 119 7.35 -10.68 5.34
N PHE A 120 7.97 -9.49 5.32
CA PHE A 120 8.87 -9.07 6.39
C PHE A 120 8.17 -8.95 7.75
N VAL A 121 6.89 -8.55 7.79
CA VAL A 121 6.15 -8.47 9.05
C VAL A 121 6.05 -9.83 9.74
N THR A 122 6.00 -10.93 8.98
CA THR A 122 5.97 -12.29 9.55
C THR A 122 7.22 -12.63 10.36
N LEU A 123 8.34 -11.95 10.08
CA LEU A 123 9.60 -12.11 10.82
C LEU A 123 9.62 -11.31 12.13
N ALA A 124 8.72 -10.35 12.29
CA ALA A 124 8.67 -9.45 13.45
C ALA A 124 7.84 -10.02 14.62
N VAL A 125 7.71 -11.33 14.68
CA VAL A 125 7.00 -12.05 15.75
C VAL A 125 8.01 -12.82 16.60
N GLY A 126 7.80 -12.81 17.91
CA GLY A 126 8.59 -13.59 18.87
C GLY A 126 9.46 -12.74 19.80
N ILE A 127 10.16 -13.41 20.70
CA ILE A 127 10.80 -12.84 21.90
C ILE A 127 11.72 -11.63 21.62
N ALA A 128 12.41 -11.60 20.49
CA ALA A 128 13.30 -10.48 20.14
C ALA A 128 12.51 -9.17 19.94
N PHE A 129 11.32 -9.27 19.33
CA PHE A 129 10.45 -8.14 19.02
C PHE A 129 9.48 -7.78 20.15
N ASP A 130 9.31 -8.65 21.15
CA ASP A 130 8.56 -8.38 22.39
C ASP A 130 9.26 -7.35 23.29
N LYS A 131 10.55 -7.09 23.05
CA LYS A 131 11.35 -6.12 23.81
C LYS A 131 11.37 -4.72 23.20
N ILE A 132 10.88 -4.59 21.95
CA ILE A 132 10.88 -3.33 21.20
C ILE A 132 9.45 -2.81 21.20
N THR A 133 9.29 -1.55 21.59
CA THR A 133 7.98 -0.91 21.67
C THR A 133 7.69 -0.04 20.44
N VAL A 134 6.42 0.19 20.15
CA VAL A 134 5.95 1.01 19.03
C VAL A 134 6.57 2.41 19.08
N LYS A 135 6.69 3.04 20.25
CA LYS A 135 7.27 4.40 20.41
C LYS A 135 8.69 4.55 19.89
N GLU A 136 9.44 3.43 19.83
CA GLU A 136 10.85 3.43 19.43
C GLU A 136 10.99 3.53 17.90
N ILE A 137 9.98 3.05 17.15
CA ILE A 137 10.08 2.97 15.68
C ILE A 137 8.94 3.63 14.91
N MET A 138 7.83 4.03 15.58
CA MET A 138 6.69 4.66 14.92
C MET A 138 7.08 5.97 14.23
N THR A 139 6.40 6.27 13.12
CA THR A 139 6.47 7.56 12.47
C THR A 139 5.62 8.58 13.23
N LYS A 140 6.22 9.71 13.66
CA LYS A 140 5.57 10.78 14.43
C LYS A 140 5.08 11.94 13.55
N ASP A 141 5.80 12.23 12.46
CA ASP A 141 5.42 13.27 11.51
C ASP A 141 4.28 12.76 10.62
N LEU A 142 3.06 13.07 11.02
CA LEU A 142 1.86 12.53 10.39
C LEU A 142 1.35 13.44 9.27
N VAL A 143 1.03 12.82 8.14
CA VAL A 143 0.12 13.40 7.17
C VAL A 143 -1.29 13.02 7.62
N VAL A 144 -2.14 14.00 7.84
CA VAL A 144 -3.52 13.83 8.30
C VAL A 144 -4.48 14.59 7.39
N VAL A 145 -5.73 14.17 7.36
CA VAL A 145 -6.81 14.85 6.63
C VAL A 145 -8.03 15.00 7.53
N SER A 146 -8.92 15.94 7.19
CA SER A 146 -10.20 16.13 7.84
C SER A 146 -11.31 15.34 7.12
N PRO A 147 -12.40 14.95 7.80
CA PRO A 147 -13.60 14.39 7.16
C PRO A 147 -14.16 15.26 6.03
N THR A 148 -14.07 16.57 6.19
CA THR A 148 -14.56 17.58 5.24
C THR A 148 -13.57 17.91 4.12
N ASP A 149 -12.36 17.36 4.16
CA ASP A 149 -11.41 17.47 3.04
C ASP A 149 -11.96 16.77 1.80
N ARG A 150 -11.60 17.29 0.63
CA ARG A 150 -11.97 16.68 -0.65
C ARG A 150 -11.09 15.50 -0.97
N LEU A 151 -11.68 14.46 -1.57
CA LEU A 151 -10.99 13.24 -2.02
C LEU A 151 -9.73 13.54 -2.84
N ILE A 152 -9.83 14.51 -3.76
CA ILE A 152 -8.71 14.91 -4.61
C ILE A 152 -7.55 15.54 -3.80
N HIS A 153 -7.87 16.22 -2.69
CA HIS A 153 -6.89 16.81 -1.78
C HIS A 153 -6.18 15.71 -0.98
N ALA A 154 -6.93 14.81 -0.34
CA ALA A 154 -6.37 13.66 0.37
C ALA A 154 -5.46 12.84 -0.54
N ARG A 155 -5.89 12.56 -1.78
CA ARG A 155 -5.07 11.87 -2.77
C ARG A 155 -3.75 12.62 -3.03
N ARG A 156 -3.80 13.93 -3.28
CA ARG A 156 -2.61 14.73 -3.56
C ARG A 156 -1.62 14.65 -2.40
N GLN A 157 -2.07 14.88 -1.17
CA GLN A 157 -1.22 14.78 0.02
C GLN A 157 -0.57 13.39 0.16
N MET A 158 -1.34 12.31 -0.03
CA MET A 158 -0.82 10.94 0.04
C MET A 158 0.24 10.66 -1.04
N MET A 159 0.06 11.21 -2.26
CA MET A 159 1.03 11.02 -3.35
C MET A 159 2.30 11.82 -3.10
N GLU A 160 2.20 13.09 -2.71
CA GLU A 160 3.33 13.98 -2.42
C GLU A 160 4.16 13.48 -1.22
N ALA A 161 3.50 13.04 -0.17
CA ALA A 161 4.16 12.47 1.01
C ALA A 161 4.61 11.01 0.85
N HIS A 162 4.33 10.40 -0.30
CA HIS A 162 4.65 8.99 -0.56
C HIS A 162 4.06 8.00 0.47
N VAL A 163 2.90 8.31 1.08
CA VAL A 163 2.23 7.44 2.06
C VAL A 163 1.05 6.67 1.44
N GLY A 164 0.81 5.46 1.92
CA GLY A 164 -0.28 4.59 1.47
C GLY A 164 -1.56 4.72 2.29
N ARG A 165 -1.51 5.48 3.41
CA ARG A 165 -2.63 5.72 4.33
C ARG A 165 -2.43 6.98 5.12
N VAL A 166 -3.55 7.60 5.53
CA VAL A 166 -3.56 8.79 6.37
C VAL A 166 -4.67 8.68 7.42
N PRO A 167 -4.41 9.04 8.69
CA PRO A 167 -5.45 9.22 9.68
C PRO A 167 -6.40 10.36 9.27
N VAL A 168 -7.68 10.19 9.58
CA VAL A 168 -8.71 11.23 9.44
C VAL A 168 -9.03 11.78 10.82
N LEU A 169 -8.79 13.05 11.02
CA LEU A 169 -8.98 13.72 12.30
C LEU A 169 -10.13 14.75 12.22
N ASP A 170 -10.99 14.73 13.23
CA ASP A 170 -12.00 15.74 13.48
C ASP A 170 -11.73 16.32 14.88
N ASP A 171 -11.42 17.61 14.96
CA ASP A 171 -10.99 18.29 16.20
C ASP A 171 -9.96 17.48 17.00
N GLU A 172 -8.88 17.09 16.35
CA GLU A 172 -7.78 16.24 16.88
C GLU A 172 -8.17 14.79 17.24
N LYS A 173 -9.45 14.40 17.13
CA LYS A 173 -9.91 13.04 17.39
C LYS A 173 -9.80 12.18 16.14
N LEU A 174 -9.31 10.96 16.29
CA LEU A 174 -9.29 9.98 15.21
C LEU A 174 -10.73 9.50 14.91
N VAL A 175 -11.23 9.82 13.73
CA VAL A 175 -12.57 9.39 13.29
C VAL A 175 -12.51 8.37 12.17
N GLY A 176 -11.36 8.21 11.52
CA GLY A 176 -11.19 7.23 10.44
C GLY A 176 -9.77 7.13 9.91
N VAL A 177 -9.62 6.30 8.89
CA VAL A 177 -8.40 6.16 8.08
C VAL A 177 -8.78 6.11 6.62
N VAL A 178 -8.00 6.77 5.75
CA VAL A 178 -8.10 6.64 4.29
C VAL A 178 -6.83 5.99 3.76
N THR A 179 -7.01 5.00 2.88
CA THR A 179 -5.92 4.27 2.24
C THR A 179 -5.92 4.46 0.73
N SER A 180 -4.81 4.10 0.05
CA SER A 180 -4.76 4.05 -1.41
C SER A 180 -5.84 3.14 -2.01
N LYS A 181 -6.22 2.08 -1.29
CA LYS A 181 -7.31 1.17 -1.67
C LYS A 181 -8.67 1.86 -1.66
N ASP A 182 -8.93 2.69 -0.65
CA ASP A 182 -10.17 3.46 -0.53
C ASP A 182 -10.27 4.52 -1.62
N LEU A 183 -9.18 5.24 -1.89
CA LEU A 183 -9.09 6.19 -3.00
C LEU A 183 -9.35 5.49 -4.34
N MET A 184 -8.68 4.36 -4.60
CA MET A 184 -8.86 3.59 -5.82
C MET A 184 -10.33 3.16 -6.00
N ARG A 185 -10.94 2.59 -4.95
CA ARG A 185 -12.36 2.19 -4.96
C ARG A 185 -13.28 3.37 -5.22
N ALA A 186 -13.09 4.47 -4.50
CA ALA A 186 -13.88 5.67 -4.67
C ALA A 186 -13.86 6.20 -6.11
N PHE A 187 -12.67 6.28 -6.73
CA PHE A 187 -12.56 6.70 -8.14
C PHE A 187 -13.24 5.75 -9.11
N ILE A 188 -13.24 4.45 -8.86
CA ILE A 188 -13.89 3.44 -9.70
C ILE A 188 -15.40 3.53 -9.56
N ASP A 189 -15.90 3.53 -8.32
CA ASP A 189 -17.33 3.55 -8.03
C ASP A 189 -17.95 4.88 -8.47
N PHE A 190 -17.26 5.99 -8.29
CA PHE A 190 -17.68 7.29 -8.81
C PHE A 190 -17.90 7.26 -10.32
N ARG A 191 -16.93 6.71 -11.10
CA ARG A 191 -17.05 6.62 -12.55
C ARG A 191 -18.18 5.69 -13.02
N LYS A 192 -18.49 4.68 -12.24
CA LYS A 192 -19.55 3.74 -12.53
C LYS A 192 -20.95 4.36 -12.36
N HIS A 193 -21.11 5.25 -11.38
CA HIS A 193 -22.42 5.77 -11.00
C HIS A 193 -22.69 7.20 -11.50
N VAL A 194 -21.65 7.97 -11.79
CA VAL A 194 -21.78 9.36 -12.26
C VAL A 194 -21.63 9.41 -13.79
N PRO A 195 -22.60 9.97 -14.52
CA PRO A 195 -22.52 10.16 -15.97
C PRO A 195 -21.28 10.96 -16.38
N GLU A 196 -20.61 10.56 -17.47
CA GLU A 196 -19.31 11.10 -17.92
C GLU A 196 -19.28 12.64 -17.96
N LYS A 197 -20.33 13.26 -18.45
CA LYS A 197 -20.46 14.73 -18.57
C LYS A 197 -20.38 15.49 -17.24
N TYR A 198 -20.69 14.82 -16.11
CA TYR A 198 -20.66 15.44 -14.77
C TYR A 198 -19.45 15.02 -13.93
N GLN A 199 -18.69 14.01 -14.36
CA GLN A 199 -17.59 13.45 -13.57
C GLN A 199 -16.56 14.51 -13.17
N LYS A 200 -16.16 15.37 -14.10
CA LYS A 200 -15.15 16.41 -13.86
C LYS A 200 -15.55 17.45 -12.80
N SER A 201 -16.80 17.78 -12.72
CA SER A 201 -17.31 18.73 -11.71
C SER A 201 -17.57 18.03 -10.37
N GLN A 202 -18.28 16.91 -10.39
CA GLN A 202 -18.74 16.26 -9.17
C GLN A 202 -17.63 15.53 -8.39
N ILE A 203 -16.55 15.05 -9.05
CA ILE A 203 -15.42 14.43 -8.34
C ILE A 203 -14.75 15.39 -7.35
N LYS A 204 -14.83 16.67 -7.61
CA LYS A 204 -14.29 17.72 -6.75
C LYS A 204 -15.08 17.92 -5.47
N GLU A 205 -16.31 17.43 -5.43
CA GLU A 205 -17.22 17.58 -4.27
C GLU A 205 -17.24 16.34 -3.37
N VAL A 206 -16.57 15.25 -3.77
CA VAL A 206 -16.47 14.03 -2.96
C VAL A 206 -15.60 14.31 -1.73
N LEU A 207 -16.15 14.08 -0.54
CA LEU A 207 -15.48 14.31 0.74
C LEU A 207 -14.83 13.03 1.27
N VAL A 208 -13.81 13.19 2.09
CA VAL A 208 -13.08 12.12 2.78
C VAL A 208 -14.02 11.27 3.62
N GLU A 209 -14.97 11.87 4.35
CA GLU A 209 -15.94 11.15 5.18
C GLU A 209 -16.75 10.10 4.44
N SER A 210 -17.01 10.31 3.13
CA SER A 210 -17.79 9.37 2.32
C SER A 210 -17.03 8.12 1.93
N ILE A 211 -15.70 8.09 2.11
CA ILE A 211 -14.83 6.99 1.68
C ILE A 211 -13.95 6.40 2.79
N MET A 212 -13.78 7.11 3.90
CA MET A 212 -12.93 6.66 5.00
C MET A 212 -13.49 5.40 5.66
N SER A 213 -12.60 4.56 6.16
CA SER A 213 -12.96 3.50 7.08
C SER A 213 -13.11 4.10 8.47
N THR A 214 -14.31 4.01 9.04
CA THR A 214 -14.61 4.46 10.41
C THR A 214 -14.18 3.42 11.45
N ASN A 215 -13.97 3.85 12.70
CA ASN A 215 -13.55 2.98 13.81
C ASN A 215 -12.27 2.17 13.47
N PRO A 216 -11.18 2.83 13.08
CA PRO A 216 -9.97 2.13 12.71
C PRO A 216 -9.37 1.37 13.88
N THR A 217 -8.78 0.20 13.61
CA THR A 217 -7.95 -0.49 14.60
C THR A 217 -6.74 0.38 14.92
N VAL A 218 -6.50 0.60 16.19
CA VAL A 218 -5.40 1.42 16.73
C VAL A 218 -4.48 0.58 17.60
N THR A 219 -3.32 1.11 17.93
CA THR A 219 -2.40 0.53 18.89
C THR A 219 -1.91 1.59 19.89
N SER A 220 -1.28 1.16 20.98
CA SER A 220 -0.63 2.00 21.97
C SER A 220 0.84 2.22 21.60
N LYS A 221 1.42 3.35 22.05
CA LYS A 221 2.88 3.58 21.94
C LYS A 221 3.72 2.57 22.71
N ASP A 222 3.15 1.98 23.77
CA ASP A 222 3.82 1.02 24.65
C ASP A 222 3.56 -0.45 24.24
N ALA A 223 2.73 -0.69 23.21
CA ALA A 223 2.58 -2.00 22.60
C ALA A 223 3.91 -2.49 22.00
N THR A 224 4.11 -3.80 21.98
CA THR A 224 5.30 -4.41 21.40
C THR A 224 5.20 -4.52 19.87
N ILE A 225 6.33 -4.62 19.21
CA ILE A 225 6.35 -4.80 17.74
C ILE A 225 5.76 -6.17 17.37
N SER A 226 5.96 -7.19 18.19
CA SER A 226 5.35 -8.51 18.00
C SER A 226 3.81 -8.46 18.05
N GLU A 227 3.22 -7.72 19.01
CA GLU A 227 1.77 -7.50 19.08
C GLU A 227 1.23 -6.80 17.83
N VAL A 228 1.90 -5.75 17.38
CA VAL A 228 1.52 -5.01 16.16
C VAL A 228 1.65 -5.89 14.91
N ALA A 229 2.73 -6.67 14.82
CA ALA A 229 2.93 -7.61 13.71
C ALA A 229 1.79 -8.63 13.64
N ASN A 230 1.40 -9.20 14.79
CA ASN A 230 0.26 -10.13 14.86
C ASN A 230 -1.04 -9.47 14.40
N ILE A 231 -1.36 -8.25 14.87
CA ILE A 231 -2.55 -7.52 14.42
C ILE A 231 -2.50 -7.29 12.90
N MET A 232 -1.34 -6.91 12.35
CA MET A 232 -1.19 -6.69 10.91
C MET A 232 -1.41 -7.98 10.10
N MET A 233 -0.92 -9.11 10.58
CA MET A 233 -1.09 -10.42 9.92
C MET A 233 -2.55 -10.90 9.97
N GLU A 234 -3.20 -10.80 11.13
CA GLU A 234 -4.58 -11.23 11.33
C GLU A 234 -5.59 -10.38 10.54
N THR A 235 -5.38 -9.06 10.50
CA THR A 235 -6.30 -8.12 9.86
C THR A 235 -5.98 -7.84 8.40
N GLY A 236 -4.75 -8.11 7.96
CA GLY A 236 -4.23 -7.68 6.66
C GLY A 236 -3.97 -6.16 6.58
N TYR A 237 -3.95 -5.46 7.71
CA TYR A 237 -3.67 -4.03 7.73
C TYR A 237 -2.16 -3.76 7.60
N ASN A 238 -1.79 -2.82 6.75
CA ASN A 238 -0.38 -2.46 6.53
C ASN A 238 0.11 -1.36 7.47
N GLY A 239 -0.68 -0.96 8.49
CA GLY A 239 -0.30 0.02 9.51
C GLY A 239 -1.49 0.44 10.35
N LEU A 240 -1.18 0.87 11.56
CA LEU A 240 -2.12 1.22 12.62
C LEU A 240 -1.82 2.62 13.15
N PRO A 241 -2.82 3.50 13.32
CA PRO A 241 -2.64 4.73 14.12
C PRO A 241 -2.24 4.37 15.54
N VAL A 242 -1.31 5.16 16.10
CA VAL A 242 -0.88 5.05 17.50
C VAL A 242 -1.61 6.11 18.29
N VAL A 243 -2.36 5.68 19.32
CA VAL A 243 -3.21 6.58 20.12
C VAL A 243 -2.75 6.57 21.57
N GLU A 244 -2.70 7.77 22.17
CA GLU A 244 -2.46 7.99 23.58
C GLU A 244 -3.46 9.03 24.09
N GLU A 245 -4.13 8.74 25.20
CA GLU A 245 -5.14 9.63 25.81
C GLU A 245 -6.19 10.17 24.82
N GLY A 246 -6.59 9.33 23.84
CA GLY A 246 -7.56 9.67 22.80
C GLY A 246 -7.02 10.49 21.63
N LYS A 247 -5.74 10.86 21.63
CA LYS A 247 -5.07 11.60 20.55
C LYS A 247 -4.16 10.71 19.73
N VAL A 248 -4.07 10.96 18.42
CA VAL A 248 -3.11 10.29 17.55
C VAL A 248 -1.72 10.88 17.77
N VAL A 249 -0.78 10.05 18.22
CA VAL A 249 0.61 10.44 18.51
C VAL A 249 1.62 9.90 17.48
N GLY A 250 1.17 9.05 16.58
CA GLY A 250 2.01 8.44 15.55
C GLY A 250 1.23 7.48 14.66
N ILE A 251 1.96 6.87 13.76
CA ILE A 251 1.50 5.72 12.97
C ILE A 251 2.61 4.67 12.92
N ILE A 252 2.25 3.41 13.08
CA ILE A 252 3.15 2.28 12.87
C ILE A 252 2.74 1.54 11.61
N THR A 253 3.68 1.30 10.71
CA THR A 253 3.43 0.69 9.41
C THR A 253 4.39 -0.45 9.13
N GLN A 254 4.06 -1.27 8.11
CA GLN A 254 5.00 -2.28 7.59
C GLN A 254 6.35 -1.68 7.16
N THR A 255 6.40 -0.39 6.81
CA THR A 255 7.65 0.30 6.46
C THR A 255 8.54 0.50 7.68
N ASP A 256 7.96 0.79 8.84
CA ASP A 256 8.71 0.98 10.08
C ASP A 256 9.26 -0.36 10.57
N ILE A 257 8.48 -1.44 10.45
CA ILE A 257 8.92 -2.80 10.74
C ILE A 257 10.04 -3.23 9.77
N LEU A 258 9.90 -2.94 8.48
CA LEU A 258 10.94 -3.23 7.48
C LEU A 258 12.25 -2.52 7.81
N ARG A 259 12.18 -1.25 8.23
CA ARG A 259 13.35 -0.46 8.66
C ARG A 259 14.02 -1.03 9.91
N LEU A 260 13.23 -1.56 10.85
CA LEU A 260 13.75 -2.25 12.01
C LEU A 260 14.50 -3.54 11.60
N ILE A 261 13.91 -4.35 10.74
CA ILE A 261 14.54 -5.60 10.27
C ILE A 261 15.82 -5.31 9.49
N GLU A 262 15.80 -4.29 8.62
CA GLU A 262 17.00 -3.89 7.87
C GLU A 262 18.16 -3.57 8.84
N LYS A 263 17.90 -2.82 9.91
CA LYS A 263 18.91 -2.48 10.93
C LYS A 263 19.41 -3.67 11.73
N LEU A 264 18.58 -4.69 11.92
CA LEU A 264 18.96 -5.89 12.69
C LEU A 264 19.75 -6.91 11.84
N GLU A 265 19.57 -6.88 10.50
CA GLU A 265 20.21 -7.79 9.54
C GLU A 265 21.43 -7.16 8.83
N SER A 266 21.69 -5.86 9.07
CA SER A 266 22.89 -5.14 8.61
C SER A 266 24.06 -5.34 9.55
#